data_3927aef862d199db8ecc5044aefda6f8
#
_entry.id   3927aef862d199db8ecc5044aefda6f8
#
_cell.length_a   1.000
_cell.length_b   1.000
_cell.length_c   1.000
_cell.angle_alpha   90.00
_cell.angle_beta   90.00
_cell.angle_gamma   90.00
#
_symmetry.space_group_name_H-M   'P 1'
#
loop_
_entity.id
_entity.type
_entity.pdbx_description
1 polymer ?
#
loop_
_entity_poly.entity_id
_entity_poly.type
_entity_poly.pdbx_seq_one_letter_code
_entity_poly.pdbx_strand_id
1 'polypeptide(L)'
;MRKRAYLFDMDGVLVDNCRYHVLSWLEFAKRHGGKLTEAQVIEWMGAPGRDYIVRMFDEPIPPDRVAALLVEKEAIYRELYRPNLVARKGLIDFLEGARKANIPCAVVTGGPTENVDFVLDGLNIREYFACIVDSSQYEHGKPAPDCYLQAAAKLGVEPRDCVVFEDAVNGIEAAIDAGMRVVAFTGTNTHKTLEDAGPNKIVSSFDELWHLNEYTLEDKLTLALLWLNRFQDRRSYGKDAPFCAWKTMDFDNLNAFEDKDLIFERSRRRKMTSPIVFTKDGEAEAKRLIEIVSKALG
;
A
#
# COMPACT_ATOMS: atom_id res chain seq x y z
N MET A 1 13.19 10.97 10.99
CA MET A 1 12.18 10.76 9.92
C MET A 1 11.29 9.61 10.29
N ARG A 2 9.98 9.77 10.42
CA ARG A 2 9.05 8.63 10.48
C ARG A 2 9.12 7.94 9.12
N LYS A 3 9.70 6.74 9.08
CA LYS A 3 9.69 5.93 7.87
C LYS A 3 8.26 5.47 7.61
N ARG A 4 7.66 5.87 6.51
CA ARG A 4 6.38 5.35 6.04
C ARG A 4 6.64 4.13 5.15
N ALA A 5 5.71 3.17 5.13
CA ALA A 5 5.76 2.04 4.20
C ALA A 5 4.39 1.77 3.58
N TYR A 6 4.39 1.16 2.39
CA TYR A 6 3.21 0.69 1.70
C TYR A 6 3.22 -0.83 1.60
N LEU A 7 2.17 -1.46 2.07
CA LEU A 7 1.98 -2.91 2.08
C LEU A 7 0.80 -3.24 1.17
N PHE A 8 1.03 -4.02 0.14
CA PHE A 8 0.02 -4.33 -0.87
C PHE A 8 -0.40 -5.79 -0.76
N ASP A 9 -1.70 -6.04 -0.61
CA ASP A 9 -2.19 -7.33 -1.07
C ASP A 9 -1.97 -7.44 -2.58
N MET A 10 -2.00 -8.66 -3.11
CA MET A 10 -1.73 -8.92 -4.52
C MET A 10 -3.02 -9.04 -5.32
N ASP A 11 -3.84 -10.02 -4.96
CA ASP A 11 -5.06 -10.36 -5.68
C ASP A 11 -6.16 -9.34 -5.37
N GLY A 12 -6.78 -8.76 -6.40
CA GLY A 12 -7.74 -7.67 -6.22
C GLY A 12 -7.13 -6.29 -5.93
N VAL A 13 -5.81 -6.20 -5.67
CA VAL A 13 -5.10 -4.94 -5.39
C VAL A 13 -4.07 -4.60 -6.47
N LEU A 14 -3.00 -5.38 -6.64
CA LEU A 14 -2.04 -5.16 -7.74
C LEU A 14 -2.66 -5.48 -9.10
N VAL A 15 -3.55 -6.46 -9.12
CA VAL A 15 -4.28 -6.95 -10.29
C VAL A 15 -5.75 -7.16 -9.94
N ASP A 16 -6.65 -6.96 -10.91
CA ASP A 16 -8.09 -7.25 -10.75
C ASP A 16 -8.38 -8.65 -11.33
N ASN A 17 -8.16 -9.66 -10.52
CA ASN A 17 -8.15 -11.06 -10.96
C ASN A 17 -9.16 -11.97 -10.25
N CYS A 18 -10.04 -11.43 -9.42
CA CYS A 18 -11.05 -12.19 -8.68
C CYS A 18 -11.85 -13.14 -9.58
N ARG A 19 -12.27 -12.64 -10.77
CA ARG A 19 -12.98 -13.45 -11.77
C ARG A 19 -12.19 -14.69 -12.21
N TYR A 20 -10.87 -14.59 -12.33
CA TYR A 20 -10.02 -15.71 -12.77
C TYR A 20 -9.85 -16.76 -11.68
N HIS A 21 -9.88 -16.38 -10.41
CA HIS A 21 -9.97 -17.34 -9.31
C HIS A 21 -11.30 -18.09 -9.35
N VAL A 22 -12.41 -17.41 -9.61
CA VAL A 22 -13.72 -18.07 -9.79
C VAL A 22 -13.66 -19.07 -10.96
N LEU A 23 -13.21 -18.63 -12.12
CA LEU A 23 -13.10 -19.49 -13.32
C LEU A 23 -12.17 -20.67 -13.10
N SER A 24 -11.08 -20.50 -12.38
CA SER A 24 -10.14 -21.59 -12.09
C SER A 24 -10.75 -22.67 -11.17
N TRP A 25 -11.58 -22.28 -10.19
CA TRP A 25 -12.30 -23.23 -9.36
C TRP A 25 -13.36 -24.00 -10.16
N LEU A 26 -14.07 -23.33 -11.07
CA LEU A 26 -15.06 -23.98 -11.94
C LEU A 26 -14.38 -24.99 -12.89
N GLU A 27 -13.28 -24.59 -13.52
CA GLU A 27 -12.52 -25.48 -14.41
C GLU A 27 -11.89 -26.64 -13.63
N PHE A 28 -11.34 -26.38 -12.45
CA PHE A 28 -10.82 -27.41 -11.55
C PHE A 28 -11.91 -28.42 -11.20
N ALA A 29 -13.08 -27.97 -10.74
CA ALA A 29 -14.20 -28.86 -10.41
C ALA A 29 -14.61 -29.74 -11.61
N LYS A 30 -14.69 -29.14 -12.80
CA LYS A 30 -14.99 -29.87 -14.05
C LYS A 30 -13.98 -30.95 -14.36
N ARG A 31 -12.67 -30.69 -14.21
CA ARG A 31 -11.60 -31.67 -14.42
C ARG A 31 -11.69 -32.87 -13.46
N HIS A 32 -12.20 -32.64 -12.26
CA HIS A 32 -12.37 -33.67 -11.22
C HIS A 32 -13.79 -34.24 -11.14
N GLY A 33 -14.65 -34.01 -12.15
CA GLY A 33 -16.02 -34.54 -12.19
C GLY A 33 -16.98 -33.90 -11.18
N GLY A 34 -16.55 -32.83 -10.53
CA GLY A 34 -17.34 -32.07 -9.55
C GLY A 34 -18.35 -31.13 -10.21
N LYS A 35 -19.41 -30.80 -9.46
CA LYS A 35 -20.45 -29.85 -9.86
C LYS A 35 -20.35 -28.62 -8.94
N LEU A 36 -19.53 -27.65 -9.31
CA LEU A 36 -19.41 -26.37 -8.61
C LEU A 36 -20.06 -25.27 -9.44
N THR A 37 -20.88 -24.45 -8.83
CA THR A 37 -21.49 -23.28 -9.46
C THR A 37 -20.74 -22.01 -9.11
N GLU A 38 -20.83 -20.99 -9.97
CA GLU A 38 -20.23 -19.67 -9.71
C GLU A 38 -20.73 -19.06 -8.39
N ALA A 39 -22.03 -19.20 -8.10
CA ALA A 39 -22.62 -18.72 -6.86
C ALA A 39 -21.98 -19.37 -5.61
N GLN A 40 -21.71 -20.66 -5.65
CA GLN A 40 -21.05 -21.35 -4.55
C GLN A 40 -19.59 -20.91 -4.39
N VAL A 41 -18.87 -20.71 -5.49
CA VAL A 41 -17.48 -20.19 -5.41
C VAL A 41 -17.48 -18.80 -4.78
N ILE A 42 -18.40 -17.92 -5.18
CA ILE A 42 -18.53 -16.56 -4.63
C ILE A 42 -18.91 -16.61 -3.14
N GLU A 43 -19.85 -17.47 -2.76
CA GLU A 43 -20.25 -17.66 -1.36
C GLU A 43 -19.08 -18.10 -0.46
N TRP A 44 -18.18 -18.93 -0.99
CA TRP A 44 -17.01 -19.43 -0.24
C TRP A 44 -15.81 -18.51 -0.29
N MET A 45 -15.91 -17.40 -1.01
CA MET A 45 -14.79 -16.47 -1.20
C MET A 45 -14.28 -15.95 0.14
N GLY A 46 -12.96 -15.97 0.30
CA GLY A 46 -12.30 -15.64 1.57
C GLY A 46 -12.01 -16.83 2.47
N ALA A 47 -12.60 -18.01 2.19
CA ALA A 47 -12.23 -19.23 2.89
C ALA A 47 -10.87 -19.78 2.37
N PRO A 48 -10.12 -20.52 3.20
CA PRO A 48 -8.91 -21.20 2.75
C PRO A 48 -9.18 -22.16 1.58
N GLY A 49 -8.29 -22.21 0.58
CA GLY A 49 -8.47 -23.06 -0.60
C GLY A 49 -8.67 -24.55 -0.29
N ARG A 50 -8.09 -25.04 0.81
CA ARG A 50 -8.31 -26.41 1.29
C ARG A 50 -9.79 -26.71 1.59
N ASP A 51 -10.52 -25.71 2.05
CA ASP A 51 -11.94 -25.88 2.43
C ASP A 51 -12.81 -26.06 1.18
N TYR A 52 -12.45 -25.42 0.06
CA TYR A 52 -13.07 -25.68 -1.26
C TYR A 52 -12.84 -27.13 -1.69
N ILE A 53 -11.61 -27.63 -1.59
CA ILE A 53 -11.28 -29.01 -1.92
C ILE A 53 -12.12 -29.98 -1.08
N VAL A 54 -12.15 -29.80 0.24
CA VAL A 54 -12.92 -30.68 1.16
C VAL A 54 -14.41 -30.64 0.85
N ARG A 55 -14.96 -29.48 0.51
CA ARG A 55 -16.40 -29.34 0.18
C ARG A 55 -16.78 -29.93 -1.19
N MET A 56 -15.82 -30.07 -2.10
CA MET A 56 -16.07 -30.60 -3.45
C MET A 56 -16.04 -32.12 -3.54
N PHE A 57 -15.45 -32.81 -2.56
CA PHE A 57 -15.32 -34.25 -2.56
C PHE A 57 -16.12 -34.87 -1.42
N ASP A 58 -16.89 -35.92 -1.73
CA ASP A 58 -17.75 -36.60 -0.77
C ASP A 58 -16.97 -37.42 0.28
N GLU A 59 -15.72 -37.76 -0.01
CA GLU A 59 -14.87 -38.57 0.87
C GLU A 59 -13.71 -37.74 1.46
N PRO A 60 -13.24 -38.07 2.67
CA PRO A 60 -12.07 -37.43 3.26
C PRO A 60 -10.83 -37.56 2.38
N ILE A 61 -10.16 -36.46 2.09
CA ILE A 61 -8.95 -36.41 1.26
C ILE A 61 -7.73 -36.30 2.17
N PRO A 62 -6.67 -37.09 1.99
CA PRO A 62 -5.41 -36.98 2.70
C PRO A 62 -4.78 -35.57 2.51
N PRO A 63 -4.10 -35.00 3.52
CA PRO A 63 -3.53 -33.65 3.45
C PRO A 63 -2.55 -33.43 2.29
N ASP A 64 -1.72 -34.41 1.98
CA ASP A 64 -0.77 -34.39 0.84
C ASP A 64 -1.51 -34.31 -0.50
N ARG A 65 -2.64 -35.01 -0.61
CA ARG A 65 -3.49 -34.95 -1.80
C ARG A 65 -4.17 -33.60 -1.93
N VAL A 66 -4.65 -33.01 -0.80
CA VAL A 66 -5.22 -31.65 -0.80
C VAL A 66 -4.17 -30.63 -1.29
N ALA A 67 -2.93 -30.72 -0.81
CA ALA A 67 -1.86 -29.84 -1.24
C ALA A 67 -1.60 -29.96 -2.77
N ALA A 68 -1.54 -31.18 -3.30
CA ALA A 68 -1.36 -31.40 -4.74
C ALA A 68 -2.51 -30.82 -5.59
N LEU A 69 -3.75 -30.96 -5.12
CA LEU A 69 -4.93 -30.42 -5.78
C LEU A 69 -4.95 -28.88 -5.77
N LEU A 70 -4.49 -28.25 -4.69
CA LEU A 70 -4.33 -26.79 -4.63
C LEU A 70 -3.27 -26.30 -5.63
N VAL A 71 -2.13 -26.98 -5.74
CA VAL A 71 -1.10 -26.64 -6.75
C VAL A 71 -1.68 -26.72 -8.17
N GLU A 72 -2.48 -27.74 -8.47
CA GLU A 72 -3.16 -27.88 -9.76
C GLU A 72 -4.14 -26.71 -10.00
N LYS A 73 -4.97 -26.40 -9.01
CA LYS A 73 -5.92 -25.27 -9.10
C LYS A 73 -5.21 -23.95 -9.38
N GLU A 74 -4.09 -23.68 -8.69
CA GLU A 74 -3.33 -22.45 -8.92
C GLU A 74 -2.62 -22.45 -10.29
N ALA A 75 -2.23 -23.60 -10.83
CA ALA A 75 -1.74 -23.71 -12.19
C ALA A 75 -2.82 -23.36 -13.22
N ILE A 76 -4.06 -23.82 -13.02
CA ILE A 76 -5.22 -23.48 -13.86
C ILE A 76 -5.49 -21.96 -13.80
N TYR A 77 -5.42 -21.36 -12.62
CA TYR A 77 -5.55 -19.91 -12.47
C TYR A 77 -4.53 -19.15 -13.32
N ARG A 78 -3.25 -19.50 -13.22
CA ARG A 78 -2.19 -18.84 -14.00
C ARG A 78 -2.36 -19.06 -15.51
N GLU A 79 -2.80 -20.24 -15.93
CA GLU A 79 -3.11 -20.53 -17.33
C GLU A 79 -4.21 -19.62 -17.87
N LEU A 80 -5.35 -19.55 -17.16
CA LEU A 80 -6.52 -18.76 -17.56
C LEU A 80 -6.26 -17.24 -17.53
N TYR A 81 -5.48 -16.79 -16.55
CA TYR A 81 -5.26 -15.35 -16.37
C TYR A 81 -4.13 -14.79 -17.24
N ARG A 82 -3.17 -15.62 -17.66
CA ARG A 82 -1.98 -15.19 -18.44
C ARG A 82 -2.29 -14.29 -19.64
N PRO A 83 -3.29 -14.54 -20.49
CA PRO A 83 -3.60 -13.68 -21.63
C PRO A 83 -4.14 -12.29 -21.24
N ASN A 84 -4.61 -12.14 -20.01
CA ASN A 84 -5.30 -10.94 -19.52
C ASN A 84 -4.56 -10.30 -18.32
N LEU A 85 -3.33 -10.72 -18.04
CA LEU A 85 -2.55 -10.18 -16.94
C LEU A 85 -2.23 -8.72 -17.20
N VAL A 86 -2.82 -7.84 -16.40
CA VAL A 86 -2.65 -6.39 -16.47
C VAL A 86 -2.64 -5.79 -15.08
N ALA A 87 -1.78 -4.80 -14.87
CA ALA A 87 -1.74 -4.06 -13.62
C ALA A 87 -3.04 -3.29 -13.38
N ARG A 88 -3.47 -3.20 -12.13
CA ARG A 88 -4.60 -2.34 -11.77
C ARG A 88 -4.32 -0.90 -12.17
N LYS A 89 -5.38 -0.20 -12.61
CA LYS A 89 -5.30 1.17 -13.12
C LYS A 89 -4.57 2.11 -12.15
N GLY A 90 -3.56 2.83 -12.63
CA GLY A 90 -2.76 3.77 -11.88
C GLY A 90 -1.67 3.14 -10.99
N LEU A 91 -1.55 1.79 -10.91
CA LEU A 91 -0.57 1.12 -10.06
C LEU A 91 0.87 1.51 -10.39
N ILE A 92 1.24 1.49 -11.66
CA ILE A 92 2.64 1.77 -12.07
C ILE A 92 3.04 3.19 -11.68
N ASP A 93 2.20 4.17 -11.97
CA ASP A 93 2.46 5.57 -11.62
C ASP A 93 2.52 5.76 -10.10
N PHE A 94 1.68 5.03 -9.34
CA PHE A 94 1.72 5.05 -7.89
C PHE A 94 3.02 4.48 -7.32
N LEU A 95 3.50 3.33 -7.84
CA LEU A 95 4.77 2.72 -7.44
C LEU A 95 5.97 3.59 -7.80
N GLU A 96 5.97 4.22 -8.97
CA GLU A 96 6.96 5.21 -9.37
C GLU A 96 6.99 6.42 -8.42
N GLY A 97 5.81 6.90 -8.04
CA GLY A 97 5.67 7.97 -7.06
C GLY A 97 6.23 7.57 -5.68
N ALA A 98 5.91 6.36 -5.21
CA ALA A 98 6.44 5.82 -3.96
C ALA A 98 7.97 5.70 -3.99
N ARG A 99 8.54 5.22 -5.11
CA ARG A 99 9.99 5.12 -5.32
C ARG A 99 10.66 6.50 -5.27
N LYS A 100 10.10 7.51 -5.96
CA LYS A 100 10.59 8.89 -5.92
C LYS A 100 10.51 9.51 -4.53
N ALA A 101 9.49 9.15 -3.75
CA ALA A 101 9.31 9.60 -2.38
C ALA A 101 10.14 8.78 -1.36
N ASN A 102 10.94 7.81 -1.80
CA ASN A 102 11.70 6.88 -0.96
C ASN A 102 10.82 6.12 0.06
N ILE A 103 9.58 5.79 -0.32
CA ILE A 103 8.65 5.02 0.51
C ILE A 103 8.82 3.54 0.15
N PRO A 104 9.35 2.69 1.06
CA PRO A 104 9.49 1.27 0.79
C PRO A 104 8.14 0.59 0.64
N CYS A 105 8.05 -0.34 -0.32
CA CYS A 105 6.87 -1.12 -0.63
C CYS A 105 7.11 -2.60 -0.34
N ALA A 106 6.07 -3.31 0.07
CA ALA A 106 6.07 -4.76 0.21
C ALA A 106 4.81 -5.38 -0.39
N VAL A 107 4.93 -6.59 -0.92
CA VAL A 107 3.77 -7.44 -1.24
C VAL A 107 3.47 -8.33 -0.05
N VAL A 108 2.17 -8.44 0.32
CA VAL A 108 1.71 -9.27 1.45
C VAL A 108 0.47 -10.03 1.01
N THR A 109 0.64 -11.26 0.60
CA THR A 109 -0.43 -12.06 -0.03
C THR A 109 -0.65 -13.42 0.63
N GLY A 110 -1.90 -13.91 0.58
CA GLY A 110 -2.24 -15.30 0.90
C GLY A 110 -1.96 -16.28 -0.24
N GLY A 111 -1.53 -15.79 -1.41
CA GLY A 111 -1.18 -16.61 -2.56
C GLY A 111 0.16 -17.34 -2.39
N PRO A 112 0.38 -18.45 -3.13
CA PRO A 112 1.65 -19.15 -3.16
C PRO A 112 2.72 -18.38 -3.96
N THR A 113 3.99 -18.69 -3.72
CA THR A 113 5.15 -18.06 -4.36
C THR A 113 5.04 -18.05 -5.90
N GLU A 114 4.54 -19.12 -6.50
CA GLU A 114 4.38 -19.24 -7.96
C GLU A 114 3.37 -18.24 -8.54
N ASN A 115 2.36 -17.84 -7.75
CA ASN A 115 1.42 -16.80 -8.17
C ASN A 115 2.06 -15.42 -8.02
N VAL A 116 2.86 -15.21 -6.98
CA VAL A 116 3.65 -13.99 -6.80
C VAL A 116 4.61 -13.80 -7.97
N ASP A 117 5.36 -14.83 -8.33
CA ASP A 117 6.29 -14.79 -9.46
C ASP A 117 5.54 -14.51 -10.77
N PHE A 118 4.42 -15.19 -10.99
CA PHE A 118 3.58 -14.98 -12.16
C PHE A 118 3.10 -13.54 -12.31
N VAL A 119 2.63 -12.92 -11.23
CA VAL A 119 2.11 -11.54 -11.26
C VAL A 119 3.25 -10.52 -11.35
N LEU A 120 4.23 -10.59 -10.45
CA LEU A 120 5.26 -9.55 -10.36
C LEU A 120 6.21 -9.56 -11.57
N ASP A 121 6.60 -10.73 -12.05
CA ASP A 121 7.50 -10.84 -13.20
C ASP A 121 6.74 -10.63 -14.51
N GLY A 122 5.49 -11.12 -14.59
CA GLY A 122 4.63 -10.90 -15.75
C GLY A 122 4.30 -9.42 -16.00
N LEU A 123 4.22 -8.61 -14.94
CA LEU A 123 4.01 -7.17 -15.00
C LEU A 123 5.31 -6.35 -14.98
N ASN A 124 6.47 -6.98 -14.78
CA ASN A 124 7.77 -6.31 -14.59
C ASN A 124 7.78 -5.29 -13.46
N ILE A 125 7.15 -5.62 -12.31
CA ILE A 125 7.02 -4.70 -11.16
C ILE A 125 7.76 -5.18 -9.91
N ARG A 126 8.44 -6.31 -9.95
CA ARG A 126 9.13 -6.90 -8.77
C ARG A 126 10.13 -5.93 -8.13
N GLU A 127 10.83 -5.14 -8.91
CA GLU A 127 11.87 -4.21 -8.44
C GLU A 127 11.33 -3.07 -7.55
N TYR A 128 10.02 -2.80 -7.57
CA TYR A 128 9.42 -1.79 -6.69
C TYR A 128 9.26 -2.27 -5.25
N PHE A 129 9.33 -3.57 -5.00
CA PHE A 129 9.06 -4.14 -3.70
C PHE A 129 10.34 -4.55 -2.98
N ALA A 130 10.59 -3.94 -1.81
CA ALA A 130 11.74 -4.23 -0.97
C ALA A 130 11.66 -5.59 -0.28
N CYS A 131 10.45 -6.12 -0.06
CA CYS A 131 10.24 -7.48 0.41
C CYS A 131 8.87 -8.03 -0.03
N ILE A 132 8.76 -9.35 0.03
CA ILE A 132 7.56 -10.11 -0.27
C ILE A 132 7.28 -11.00 0.94
N VAL A 133 6.00 -11.08 1.34
CA VAL A 133 5.48 -11.98 2.36
C VAL A 133 4.34 -12.75 1.73
N ASP A 134 4.58 -13.98 1.36
CA ASP A 134 3.59 -14.89 0.78
C ASP A 134 3.14 -15.97 1.79
N SER A 135 2.21 -16.82 1.40
CA SER A 135 1.61 -17.84 2.28
C SER A 135 2.59 -18.83 2.89
N SER A 136 3.81 -18.96 2.38
CA SER A 136 4.84 -19.86 2.90
C SER A 136 5.60 -19.29 4.12
N GLN A 137 5.41 -18.01 4.44
CA GLN A 137 6.26 -17.29 5.37
C GLN A 137 5.59 -16.96 6.72
N TYR A 138 4.32 -17.27 6.91
CA TYR A 138 3.60 -17.04 8.17
C TYR A 138 2.71 -18.23 8.53
N GLU A 139 2.41 -18.40 9.82
CA GLU A 139 1.63 -19.53 10.34
C GLU A 139 0.14 -19.25 10.30
N HIS A 140 -0.27 -18.02 10.70
CA HIS A 140 -1.67 -17.63 10.75
C HIS A 140 -1.99 -16.66 9.62
N GLY A 141 -2.87 -17.10 8.71
CA GLY A 141 -3.35 -16.28 7.59
C GLY A 141 -4.37 -15.23 8.04
N LYS A 142 -4.64 -14.24 7.15
CA LYS A 142 -5.70 -13.25 7.34
C LYS A 142 -7.02 -13.93 7.75
N PRO A 143 -7.73 -13.48 8.81
CA PRO A 143 -7.64 -12.14 9.43
C PRO A 143 -6.59 -11.97 10.52
N ALA A 144 -5.72 -12.94 10.82
CA ALA A 144 -4.62 -12.72 11.75
C ALA A 144 -3.64 -11.65 11.19
N PRO A 145 -3.09 -10.76 12.05
CA PRO A 145 -2.25 -9.65 11.63
C PRO A 145 -0.82 -10.05 11.26
N ASP A 146 -0.44 -11.31 11.43
CA ASP A 146 0.92 -11.85 11.38
C ASP A 146 1.67 -11.46 10.11
N CYS A 147 1.04 -11.60 8.94
CA CYS A 147 1.67 -11.30 7.65
C CYS A 147 2.03 -9.82 7.51
N TYR A 148 1.15 -8.91 7.96
CA TYR A 148 1.38 -7.47 7.90
C TYR A 148 2.43 -7.02 8.93
N LEU A 149 2.37 -7.54 10.15
CA LEU A 149 3.39 -7.28 11.17
C LEU A 149 4.77 -7.75 10.71
N GLN A 150 4.86 -8.92 10.08
CA GLN A 150 6.10 -9.42 9.52
C GLN A 150 6.64 -8.53 8.40
N ALA A 151 5.78 -8.06 7.50
CA ALA A 151 6.20 -7.15 6.43
C ALA A 151 6.73 -5.82 6.99
N ALA A 152 6.03 -5.21 7.96
CA ALA A 152 6.47 -4.00 8.64
C ALA A 152 7.85 -4.20 9.31
N ALA A 153 8.05 -5.32 10.01
CA ALA A 153 9.32 -5.68 10.64
C ALA A 153 10.45 -5.83 9.60
N LYS A 154 10.21 -6.51 8.46
CA LYS A 154 11.18 -6.65 7.37
C LYS A 154 11.59 -5.30 6.77
N LEU A 155 10.66 -4.35 6.69
CA LEU A 155 10.92 -2.99 6.18
C LEU A 155 11.55 -2.07 7.26
N GLY A 156 11.54 -2.47 8.52
CA GLY A 156 12.01 -1.66 9.65
C GLY A 156 11.15 -0.42 9.86
N VAL A 157 9.82 -0.57 9.73
CA VAL A 157 8.82 0.50 9.87
C VAL A 157 7.81 0.12 10.95
N GLU A 158 7.43 1.06 11.80
CA GLU A 158 6.41 0.85 12.82
C GLU A 158 5.03 0.59 12.17
N PRO A 159 4.21 -0.34 12.67
CA PRO A 159 2.90 -0.65 12.09
C PRO A 159 2.01 0.57 11.88
N ARG A 160 1.96 1.50 12.84
CA ARG A 160 1.16 2.75 12.74
C ARG A 160 1.58 3.68 11.59
N ASP A 161 2.79 3.50 11.05
CA ASP A 161 3.34 4.28 9.94
C ASP A 161 3.20 3.54 8.59
N CYS A 162 2.59 2.35 8.60
CA CYS A 162 2.26 1.57 7.41
C CYS A 162 0.86 1.92 6.87
N VAL A 163 0.73 1.87 5.55
CA VAL A 163 -0.55 1.91 4.83
C VAL A 163 -0.70 0.61 4.08
N VAL A 164 -1.77 -0.11 4.37
CA VAL A 164 -2.14 -1.36 3.70
C VAL A 164 -3.14 -1.08 2.59
N PHE A 165 -2.95 -1.71 1.43
CA PHE A 165 -3.86 -1.73 0.31
C PHE A 165 -4.48 -3.12 0.22
N GLU A 166 -5.81 -3.20 0.31
CA GLU A 166 -6.58 -4.44 0.43
C GLU A 166 -7.90 -4.38 -0.34
N ASP A 167 -8.51 -5.54 -0.62
CA ASP A 167 -9.81 -5.65 -1.29
C ASP A 167 -10.77 -6.61 -0.57
N ALA A 168 -10.28 -7.36 0.42
CA ALA A 168 -11.01 -8.38 1.15
C ALA A 168 -11.20 -8.02 2.63
N VAL A 169 -12.36 -8.39 3.19
CA VAL A 169 -12.72 -8.10 4.60
C VAL A 169 -11.68 -8.64 5.57
N ASN A 170 -11.29 -9.91 5.40
CA ASN A 170 -10.31 -10.55 6.28
C ASN A 170 -8.92 -9.87 6.24
N GLY A 171 -8.53 -9.32 5.09
CA GLY A 171 -7.29 -8.57 4.98
C GLY A 171 -7.37 -7.18 5.60
N ILE A 172 -8.53 -6.51 5.48
CA ILE A 172 -8.81 -5.24 6.16
C ILE A 172 -8.75 -5.44 7.69
N GLU A 173 -9.40 -6.48 8.21
CA GLU A 173 -9.38 -6.84 9.63
C GLU A 173 -7.94 -7.10 10.11
N ALA A 174 -7.18 -7.91 9.38
CA ALA A 174 -5.77 -8.20 9.68
C ALA A 174 -4.92 -6.93 9.77
N ALA A 175 -5.12 -5.98 8.86
CA ALA A 175 -4.37 -4.73 8.84
C ALA A 175 -4.78 -3.78 9.99
N ILE A 176 -6.06 -3.72 10.33
CA ILE A 176 -6.58 -2.95 11.47
C ILE A 176 -6.03 -3.54 12.78
N ASP A 177 -6.07 -4.86 12.94
CA ASP A 177 -5.53 -5.55 14.11
C ASP A 177 -4.00 -5.42 14.24
N ALA A 178 -3.30 -5.24 13.11
CA ALA A 178 -1.87 -4.87 13.10
C ALA A 178 -1.63 -3.40 13.52
N GLY A 179 -2.67 -2.58 13.72
CA GLY A 179 -2.55 -1.15 14.04
C GLY A 179 -2.15 -0.28 12.83
N MET A 180 -2.45 -0.72 11.61
CA MET A 180 -2.10 -0.04 10.36
C MET A 180 -3.28 0.74 9.78
N ARG A 181 -3.00 1.67 8.88
CA ARG A 181 -4.03 2.32 8.07
C ARG A 181 -4.36 1.47 6.86
N VAL A 182 -5.64 1.47 6.45
CA VAL A 182 -6.12 0.64 5.36
C VAL A 182 -6.82 1.48 4.29
N VAL A 183 -6.43 1.25 3.04
CA VAL A 183 -7.13 1.69 1.84
C VAL A 183 -7.71 0.46 1.17
N ALA A 184 -9.03 0.39 1.10
CA ALA A 184 -9.74 -0.73 0.49
C ALA A 184 -10.01 -0.47 -1.00
N PHE A 185 -9.87 -1.50 -1.83
CA PHE A 185 -10.19 -1.47 -3.25
C PHE A 185 -11.52 -2.16 -3.53
N THR A 186 -12.38 -1.51 -4.32
CA THR A 186 -13.59 -2.14 -4.83
C THR A 186 -13.27 -3.14 -5.95
N GLY A 187 -14.15 -4.12 -6.16
CA GLY A 187 -14.00 -5.14 -7.21
C GLY A 187 -14.37 -6.53 -6.69
N THR A 188 -13.70 -7.00 -5.66
CA THR A 188 -13.96 -8.30 -5.01
C THR A 188 -15.19 -8.25 -4.10
N ASN A 189 -15.33 -7.19 -3.31
CA ASN A 189 -16.44 -6.99 -2.39
C ASN A 189 -17.28 -5.77 -2.77
N THR A 190 -18.55 -5.74 -2.30
CA THR A 190 -19.42 -4.56 -2.47
C THR A 190 -18.87 -3.39 -1.65
N HIS A 191 -19.17 -2.16 -2.08
CA HIS A 191 -18.78 -0.97 -1.33
C HIS A 191 -19.28 -1.03 0.13
N LYS A 192 -20.53 -1.46 0.32
CA LYS A 192 -21.13 -1.59 1.67
C LYS A 192 -20.37 -2.59 2.54
N THR A 193 -20.01 -3.75 2.00
CA THR A 193 -19.22 -4.77 2.71
C THR A 193 -17.86 -4.23 3.14
N LEU A 194 -17.18 -3.48 2.26
CA LEU A 194 -15.91 -2.86 2.59
C LEU A 194 -16.06 -1.75 3.64
N GLU A 195 -17.12 -0.92 3.53
CA GLU A 195 -17.41 0.14 4.50
C GLU A 195 -17.65 -0.43 5.90
N ASP A 196 -18.39 -1.54 5.99
CA ASP A 196 -18.68 -2.23 7.27
C ASP A 196 -17.41 -2.84 7.91
N ALA A 197 -16.39 -3.18 7.11
CA ALA A 197 -15.07 -3.64 7.60
C ALA A 197 -14.21 -2.50 8.18
N GLY A 198 -14.56 -1.23 7.97
CA GLY A 198 -13.97 -0.07 8.62
C GLY A 198 -12.60 0.41 8.08
N PRO A 199 -12.28 0.32 6.77
CA PRO A 199 -11.06 0.89 6.22
C PRO A 199 -11.04 2.42 6.33
N ASN A 200 -9.86 3.02 6.30
CA ASN A 200 -9.71 4.48 6.33
C ASN A 200 -10.19 5.15 5.04
N LYS A 201 -10.15 4.45 3.91
CA LYS A 201 -10.59 4.93 2.60
C LYS A 201 -11.00 3.76 1.71
N ILE A 202 -11.97 3.98 0.82
CA ILE A 202 -12.36 3.04 -0.22
C ILE A 202 -12.13 3.72 -1.57
N VAL A 203 -11.50 3.02 -2.51
CA VAL A 203 -11.17 3.51 -3.86
C VAL A 203 -11.42 2.45 -4.91
N SER A 204 -11.47 2.85 -6.18
CA SER A 204 -11.60 1.94 -7.33
C SER A 204 -10.28 1.74 -8.09
N SER A 205 -9.35 2.67 -7.98
CA SER A 205 -8.06 2.65 -8.67
C SER A 205 -6.98 3.41 -7.90
N PHE A 206 -5.72 3.19 -8.27
CA PHE A 206 -4.59 3.94 -7.71
C PHE A 206 -4.57 5.41 -8.17
N ASP A 207 -5.27 5.77 -9.24
CA ASP A 207 -5.39 7.17 -9.68
C ASP A 207 -6.00 8.08 -8.60
N GLU A 208 -6.79 7.52 -7.68
CA GLU A 208 -7.39 8.26 -6.57
C GLU A 208 -6.41 8.50 -5.39
N LEU A 209 -5.20 7.92 -5.47
CA LEU A 209 -4.24 7.85 -4.37
C LEU A 209 -2.94 8.61 -4.64
N TRP A 210 -2.82 9.36 -5.74
CA TRP A 210 -1.62 10.12 -6.11
C TRP A 210 -1.08 10.99 -4.96
N HIS A 211 -1.98 11.55 -4.14
CA HIS A 211 -1.65 12.40 -3.00
C HIS A 211 -0.94 11.68 -1.85
N LEU A 212 -0.99 10.33 -1.78
CA LEU A 212 -0.29 9.58 -0.74
C LEU A 212 1.24 9.61 -0.93
N ASN A 213 1.70 9.78 -2.17
CA ASN A 213 3.13 9.91 -2.50
C ASN A 213 3.64 11.34 -2.31
N GLU A 214 2.76 12.28 -2.01
CA GLU A 214 3.12 13.64 -1.64
C GLU A 214 3.36 13.76 -0.12
N TYR A 215 3.57 14.99 0.32
CA TYR A 215 3.63 15.33 1.75
C TYR A 215 2.34 14.93 2.47
N THR A 216 2.45 14.52 3.73
CA THR A 216 1.28 14.37 4.60
C THR A 216 0.58 15.71 4.77
N LEU A 217 -0.68 15.71 5.22
CA LEU A 217 -1.35 16.97 5.59
C LEU A 217 -0.57 17.71 6.69
N GLU A 218 0.02 16.99 7.64
CA GLU A 218 0.87 17.52 8.69
C GLU A 218 2.13 18.18 8.11
N ASP A 219 2.80 17.53 7.15
CA ASP A 219 3.95 18.11 6.43
C ASP A 219 3.52 19.38 5.69
N LYS A 220 2.39 19.33 4.96
CA LYS A 220 1.86 20.47 4.21
C LYS A 220 1.55 21.66 5.13
N LEU A 221 0.89 21.40 6.27
CA LEU A 221 0.59 22.42 7.26
C LEU A 221 1.87 22.96 7.90
N THR A 222 2.83 22.10 8.22
CA THR A 222 4.12 22.49 8.77
C THR A 222 4.87 23.41 7.83
N LEU A 223 5.00 23.06 6.54
CA LEU A 223 5.67 23.91 5.55
C LEU A 223 4.95 25.24 5.36
N ALA A 224 3.61 25.23 5.33
CA ALA A 224 2.80 26.45 5.24
C ALA A 224 2.98 27.35 6.47
N LEU A 225 2.99 26.79 7.69
CA LEU A 225 3.21 27.53 8.93
C LEU A 225 4.63 28.11 9.00
N LEU A 226 5.65 27.35 8.58
CA LEU A 226 7.02 27.86 8.47
C LEU A 226 7.06 29.06 7.51
N TRP A 227 6.39 28.97 6.36
CA TRP A 227 6.34 30.07 5.39
C TRP A 227 5.58 31.29 5.91
N LEU A 228 4.47 31.11 6.63
CA LEU A 228 3.71 32.22 7.23
C LEU A 228 4.53 32.96 8.31
N ASN A 229 5.39 32.25 9.03
CA ASN A 229 6.27 32.81 10.07
C ASN A 229 7.66 33.15 9.54
N ARG A 230 7.84 33.27 8.22
CA ARG A 230 9.12 33.59 7.60
C ARG A 230 9.58 35.00 7.85
N PHE A 231 10.89 35.19 7.80
CA PHE A 231 11.55 36.47 7.80
C PHE A 231 12.73 36.49 6.82
N GLN A 232 13.25 37.66 6.46
CA GLN A 232 14.47 37.79 5.68
C GLN A 232 15.62 38.23 6.57
N ASP A 233 16.67 37.45 6.67
CA ASP A 233 17.89 37.82 7.40
C ASP A 233 18.78 38.73 6.55
N ARG A 234 18.33 39.96 6.30
CA ARG A 234 19.05 40.96 5.52
C ARG A 234 20.41 41.36 6.11
N ARG A 235 20.63 41.14 7.41
CA ARG A 235 21.93 41.42 8.05
C ARG A 235 23.01 40.47 7.58
N SER A 236 22.65 39.21 7.34
CA SER A 236 23.59 38.16 6.92
C SER A 236 23.74 38.00 5.40
N TYR A 237 22.71 38.36 4.62
CA TYR A 237 22.64 38.10 3.17
C TYR A 237 22.43 39.34 2.30
N GLY A 238 22.21 40.54 2.90
CA GLY A 238 21.97 41.78 2.14
C GLY A 238 20.57 41.85 1.50
N LYS A 239 20.48 42.49 0.32
CA LYS A 239 19.18 42.74 -0.35
C LYS A 239 18.54 41.46 -0.92
N ASP A 240 19.35 40.48 -1.31
CA ASP A 240 18.89 39.20 -1.88
C ASP A 240 18.78 38.11 -0.81
N ALA A 241 18.53 38.49 0.45
CA ALA A 241 18.40 37.58 1.57
C ALA A 241 17.29 36.55 1.31
N PRO A 242 17.59 35.23 1.44
CA PRO A 242 16.56 34.20 1.36
C PRO A 242 15.56 34.32 2.50
N PHE A 243 14.38 33.75 2.31
CA PHE A 243 13.42 33.60 3.40
C PHE A 243 13.88 32.53 4.39
N CYS A 244 13.72 32.84 5.66
CA CYS A 244 14.06 31.97 6.80
C CYS A 244 12.86 31.82 7.71
N ALA A 245 12.85 30.77 8.52
CA ALA A 245 11.91 30.59 9.64
C ALA A 245 12.64 30.09 10.87
N TRP A 246 12.10 30.41 12.05
CA TRP A 246 12.62 29.84 13.29
C TRP A 246 12.13 28.41 13.48
N LYS A 247 12.97 27.56 14.02
CA LYS A 247 12.59 26.20 14.44
C LYS A 247 11.61 26.27 15.61
N THR A 248 10.35 26.12 15.32
CA THR A 248 9.28 26.04 16.32
C THR A 248 8.61 24.68 16.33
N MET A 249 9.08 23.74 15.49
CA MET A 249 8.43 22.47 15.19
C MET A 249 9.36 21.27 15.38
N ASP A 250 8.78 20.07 15.36
CA ASP A 250 9.46 18.80 15.54
C ASP A 250 10.54 18.61 14.47
N PHE A 251 11.70 18.11 14.91
CA PHE A 251 12.87 17.85 14.06
C PHE A 251 12.59 16.84 12.94
N ASP A 252 11.67 15.91 13.15
CA ASP A 252 11.37 14.86 12.16
C ASP A 252 10.70 15.45 10.91
N ASN A 253 9.81 16.43 11.07
CA ASN A 253 9.19 17.13 9.95
C ASN A 253 10.19 18.01 9.18
N LEU A 254 11.14 18.62 9.89
CA LEU A 254 12.16 19.46 9.27
C LEU A 254 13.15 18.61 8.44
N ASN A 255 13.55 17.45 8.91
CA ASN A 255 14.40 16.53 8.16
C ASN A 255 13.75 16.09 6.83
N ALA A 256 12.43 15.86 6.83
CA ALA A 256 11.71 15.51 5.62
C ALA A 256 11.76 16.61 4.54
N PHE A 257 11.81 17.87 4.95
CA PHE A 257 11.93 19.01 4.03
C PHE A 257 13.37 19.23 3.55
N GLU A 258 14.38 18.97 4.40
CA GLU A 258 15.79 18.99 4.00
C GLU A 258 16.09 17.89 2.98
N ASP A 259 15.59 16.67 3.18
CA ASP A 259 15.78 15.54 2.28
C ASP A 259 15.18 15.78 0.88
N LYS A 260 14.19 16.67 0.77
CA LYS A 260 13.56 17.08 -0.49
C LYS A 260 14.07 18.42 -1.04
N ASP A 261 15.15 18.93 -0.47
CA ASP A 261 15.78 20.19 -0.87
C ASP A 261 14.82 21.42 -0.83
N LEU A 262 13.83 21.41 0.07
CA LEU A 262 12.90 22.53 0.24
C LEU A 262 13.40 23.56 1.25
N ILE A 263 14.17 23.11 2.23
CA ILE A 263 14.80 23.93 3.25
C ILE A 263 16.23 23.42 3.51
N PHE A 264 17.07 24.24 4.12
CA PHE A 264 18.35 23.80 4.69
C PHE A 264 18.64 24.49 6.00
N GLU A 265 19.38 23.81 6.87
CA GLU A 265 19.90 24.39 8.11
C GLU A 265 21.23 25.13 7.85
N ARG A 266 21.32 26.36 8.32
CA ARG A 266 22.55 27.16 8.24
C ARG A 266 23.70 26.62 9.10
N SER A 267 23.42 25.86 10.12
CA SER A 267 24.41 25.35 11.07
C SER A 267 24.38 23.83 11.16
N ARG A 268 25.51 23.18 10.90
CA ARG A 268 25.70 21.73 11.13
C ARG A 268 25.50 21.30 12.58
N ARG A 269 25.47 22.25 13.53
CA ARG A 269 25.10 22.00 14.92
C ARG A 269 23.64 22.32 15.09
N ARG A 270 22.80 21.29 15.05
CA ARG A 270 21.35 21.35 15.26
C ARG A 270 21.01 22.00 16.61
N LYS A 271 20.97 23.32 16.67
CA LYS A 271 20.54 24.07 17.85
C LYS A 271 19.12 24.57 17.59
N MET A 272 18.24 24.47 18.58
CA MET A 272 16.85 25.01 18.50
C MET A 272 16.77 26.48 18.10
N THR A 273 17.87 27.22 18.17
CA THR A 273 17.94 28.65 17.84
C THR A 273 18.46 28.95 16.42
N SER A 274 18.80 27.92 15.61
CA SER A 274 19.26 28.15 14.25
C SER A 274 18.08 28.34 13.30
N PRO A 275 18.07 29.39 12.45
CA PRO A 275 17.01 29.56 11.46
C PRO A 275 17.14 28.51 10.35
N ILE A 276 16.00 28.10 9.83
CA ILE A 276 15.87 27.29 8.62
C ILE A 276 15.77 28.24 7.43
N VAL A 277 16.38 27.88 6.32
CA VAL A 277 16.39 28.68 5.09
C VAL A 277 15.58 27.94 4.03
N PHE A 278 14.61 28.63 3.42
CA PHE A 278 13.87 28.07 2.28
C PHE A 278 14.73 28.07 1.03
N THR A 279 14.68 26.99 0.26
CA THR A 279 15.14 26.95 -1.12
C THR A 279 14.11 27.64 -2.02
N LYS A 280 14.43 27.87 -3.31
CA LYS A 280 13.45 28.41 -4.27
C LYS A 280 12.26 27.47 -4.45
N ASP A 281 12.51 26.15 -4.46
CA ASP A 281 11.47 25.13 -4.59
C ASP A 281 10.62 25.04 -3.33
N GLY A 282 11.23 25.16 -2.15
CA GLY A 282 10.51 25.25 -0.87
C GLY A 282 9.59 26.45 -0.76
N GLU A 283 10.03 27.62 -1.27
CA GLU A 283 9.18 28.82 -1.36
C GLU A 283 7.98 28.61 -2.28
N ALA A 284 8.21 28.02 -3.46
CA ALA A 284 7.17 27.77 -4.45
C ALA A 284 6.12 26.79 -3.89
N GLU A 285 6.57 25.71 -3.28
CA GLU A 285 5.70 24.69 -2.70
C GLU A 285 4.90 25.23 -1.51
N ALA A 286 5.51 25.99 -0.60
CA ALA A 286 4.82 26.61 0.52
C ALA A 286 3.70 27.57 0.06
N LYS A 287 3.95 28.38 -0.97
CA LYS A 287 2.94 29.27 -1.58
C LYS A 287 1.77 28.48 -2.17
N ARG A 288 2.06 27.43 -2.94
CA ARG A 288 1.06 26.52 -3.53
C ARG A 288 0.15 25.91 -2.44
N LEU A 289 0.73 25.43 -1.33
CA LEU A 289 0.00 24.84 -0.23
C LEU A 289 -0.93 25.84 0.47
N ILE A 290 -0.47 27.08 0.67
CA ILE A 290 -1.31 28.13 1.25
C ILE A 290 -2.51 28.45 0.36
N GLU A 291 -2.33 28.51 -0.96
CA GLU A 291 -3.45 28.70 -1.89
C GLU A 291 -4.49 27.58 -1.81
N ILE A 292 -4.04 26.32 -1.71
CA ILE A 292 -4.93 25.17 -1.55
C ILE A 292 -5.73 25.27 -0.25
N VAL A 293 -5.06 25.55 0.87
CA VAL A 293 -5.71 25.69 2.17
C VAL A 293 -6.69 26.88 2.16
N SER A 294 -6.31 28.01 1.58
CA SER A 294 -7.19 29.19 1.48
C SER A 294 -8.45 28.91 0.66
N LYS A 295 -8.34 28.15 -0.45
CA LYS A 295 -9.49 27.73 -1.26
C LYS A 295 -10.40 26.70 -0.56
N ALA A 296 -9.84 25.90 0.33
CA ALA A 296 -10.61 24.90 1.09
C ALA A 296 -11.35 25.52 2.30
N LEU A 297 -10.91 26.68 2.78
CA LEU A 297 -11.49 27.38 3.94
C LEU A 297 -12.43 28.54 3.53
N GLY A 298 -12.43 28.97 2.29
CA GLY A 298 -13.29 30.04 1.74
C GLY A 298 -14.43 29.51 0.95
#